data_2e983a5a9cc899be13806c5bcb3145da
#
_entry.id   2e983a5a9cc899be13806c5bcb3145da
#
_cell.length_a   1.000
_cell.length_b   1.000
_cell.length_c   1.000
_cell.angle_alpha   90.00
_cell.angle_beta   90.00
_cell.angle_gamma   90.00
#
_symmetry.space_group_name_H-M   'P 1'
#
loop_
_entity.id
_entity.type
_entity.pdbx_description
1 polymer ?
#
loop_
_entity_poly.entity_id
_entity_poly.type
_entity_poly.pdbx_seq_one_letter_code
_entity_poly.pdbx_strand_id
1 'polypeptide(L)' 'MIVVMKVHASAKDIASVIGRIEIDGYKAHLSEGEERTIIGVVG' A
#
# COMPACT_ATOMS: atom_id res chain seq x y z
N MET A 1 -9.56 -5.88 -0.29
CA MET A 1 -8.52 -6.29 0.68
C MET A 1 -7.75 -5.07 1.16
N ILE A 2 -7.27 -5.10 2.38
CA ILE A 2 -6.55 -3.96 2.95
C ILE A 2 -5.17 -4.42 3.41
N VAL A 3 -4.15 -3.68 3.01
CA VAL A 3 -2.77 -3.90 3.46
C VAL A 3 -2.41 -2.80 4.45
N VAL A 4 -2.01 -3.18 5.65
CA VAL A 4 -1.56 -2.25 6.67
C VAL A 4 -0.03 -2.28 6.70
N MET A 5 0.58 -1.15 6.35
CA MET A 5 2.04 -1.05 6.35
C MET A 5 2.56 -0.87 7.78
N LYS A 6 3.84 -1.18 7.97
CA LYS A 6 4.51 -0.95 9.26
C LYS A 6 4.50 0.53 9.60
N VAL A 7 4.54 0.83 10.90
CA VAL A 7 4.82 2.17 11.36
C VAL A 7 6.19 2.59 10.80
N HIS A 8 6.28 3.77 10.24
CA HIS A 8 7.50 4.30 9.60
C HIS A 8 7.96 3.54 8.35
N ALA A 9 7.02 2.89 7.63
CA ALA A 9 7.36 2.29 6.35
C ALA A 9 7.90 3.36 5.40
N SER A 10 8.99 3.05 4.70
CA SER A 10 9.60 4.01 3.77
C SER A 10 8.76 4.16 2.51
N ALA A 11 8.97 5.28 1.80
CA ALA A 11 8.31 5.48 0.50
C ALA A 11 8.65 4.36 -0.47
N LYS A 12 9.86 3.84 -0.40
CA LYS A 12 10.32 2.74 -1.23
C LYS A 12 9.55 1.45 -0.93
N ASP A 13 9.32 1.17 0.36
CA ASP A 13 8.54 -0.01 0.77
C ASP A 13 7.10 0.09 0.29
N ILE A 14 6.51 1.27 0.45
CA ILE A 14 5.13 1.52 0.01
C ILE A 14 5.02 1.36 -1.50
N ALA A 15 5.97 1.92 -2.25
CA ALA A 15 5.99 1.80 -3.70
C ALA A 15 6.13 0.35 -4.15
N SER A 16 6.94 -0.44 -3.44
CA SER A 16 7.11 -1.86 -3.75
C SER A 16 5.80 -2.64 -3.59
N VAL A 17 5.08 -2.37 -2.52
CA VAL A 17 3.78 -3.04 -2.27
C VAL A 17 2.76 -2.64 -3.33
N ILE A 18 2.68 -1.34 -3.64
CA ILE A 18 1.76 -0.85 -4.67
C ILE A 18 2.08 -1.47 -6.02
N GLY A 19 3.37 -1.52 -6.38
CA GLY A 19 3.82 -2.12 -7.63
C GLY A 19 3.41 -3.58 -7.74
N ARG A 20 3.54 -4.35 -6.66
CA ARG A 20 3.15 -5.75 -6.64
C ARG A 20 1.64 -5.91 -6.82
N ILE A 21 0.86 -5.07 -6.15
CA ILE A 21 -0.59 -5.07 -6.28
C ILE A 21 -1.00 -4.84 -7.75
N GLU A 22 -0.36 -3.86 -8.39
CA GLU A 22 -0.67 -3.52 -9.77
C GLU A 22 -0.23 -4.61 -10.76
N ILE A 23 0.92 -5.24 -10.51
CA ILE A 23 1.40 -6.35 -11.33
C ILE A 23 0.41 -7.51 -11.29
N ASP A 24 -0.21 -7.74 -10.14
CA ASP A 24 -1.21 -8.81 -9.98
C ASP A 24 -2.58 -8.44 -10.56
N GLY A 25 -2.71 -7.26 -11.15
CA GLY A 25 -3.94 -6.85 -11.85
C GLY A 25 -4.95 -6.13 -10.97
N TYR A 26 -4.56 -5.70 -9.77
CA TYR A 26 -5.45 -4.98 -8.86
C TYR A 26 -5.13 -3.49 -8.85
N LYS A 27 -6.02 -2.72 -8.27
CA LYS A 27 -5.81 -1.28 -8.06
C LYS A 27 -5.47 -1.04 -6.60
N ALA A 28 -4.52 -0.15 -6.36
CA ALA A 28 -4.10 0.22 -5.02
C ALA A 28 -4.60 1.64 -4.70
N HIS A 29 -5.23 1.79 -3.55
CA HIS A 29 -5.67 3.09 -3.04
C HIS A 29 -4.89 3.40 -1.77
N LEU A 30 -4.04 4.41 -1.85
CA LEU A 30 -3.16 4.80 -0.76
C LEU A 30 -3.89 5.72 0.22
N SER A 31 -3.81 5.40 1.50
CA SER A 31 -4.31 6.27 2.55
C SER A 31 -3.19 6.45 3.58
N GLU A 32 -2.65 7.66 3.65
CA GLU A 32 -1.56 7.98 4.57
C GLU A 32 -2.09 8.53 5.88
N GLY A 33 -1.91 7.77 6.95
CA GLY A 33 -2.23 8.21 8.29
C GLY A 33 -1.03 8.83 8.97
N GLU A 34 -1.21 9.35 10.18
CA GLU A 34 -0.13 9.97 10.93
C GLU A 34 0.93 8.96 11.35
N GLU A 35 0.53 7.75 11.69
CA GLU A 35 1.46 6.73 12.18
C GLU A 35 1.78 5.67 11.14
N ARG A 36 0.82 5.31 10.32
CA ARG A 36 1.02 4.24 9.34
C ARG A 36 0.20 4.47 8.10
N THR A 37 0.62 3.81 7.04
CA THR A 37 -0.04 3.88 5.74
C THR A 37 -0.88 2.63 5.54
N ILE A 38 -2.07 2.81 5.00
CA ILE A 38 -2.98 1.72 4.66
C ILE A 38 -3.19 1.74 3.16
N ILE A 39 -3.16 0.57 2.54
CA ILE A 39 -3.38 0.45 1.10
C ILE A 39 -4.63 -0.40 0.88
N GLY A 40 -5.66 0.20 0.28
CA GLY A 40 -6.85 -0.52 -0.13
C GLY A 40 -6.61 -1.21 -1.46
N VAL A 41 -6.91 -2.50 -1.54
CA VAL A 41 -6.74 -3.28 -2.77
C VAL A 41 -8.10 -3.57 -3.36
N VAL A 42 -8.32 -3.13 -4.59
CA VAL A 42 -9.57 -3.31 -5.32
C VAL A 42 -9.29 -4.03 -6.62
N GLY A 43 -10.07 -5.07 -6.86
CA GLY A 43 -9.83 -5.87 -8.06
C GLY A 43 -11.04 -6.23 -8.86
#